data_9d70accaeddbcc0009d44d92410e1f61
#
_entry.id   9d70accaeddbcc0009d44d92410e1f61
#
_cell.length_a   1.000
_cell.length_b   1.000
_cell.length_c   1.000
_cell.angle_alpha   90.00
_cell.angle_beta   90.00
_cell.angle_gamma   90.00
#
_symmetry.space_group_name_H-M   'P 1'
#
loop_
_entity.id
_entity.type
_entity.pdbx_description
1 polymer ?
#
loop_
_entity_poly.entity_id
_entity_poly.type
_entity_poly.pdbx_seq_one_letter_code
_entity_poly.pdbx_strand_id
1 'polypeptide(L)'
;MGRQDIGRQDIGRQGQELPAYRPISSHLAITPPVSVVIPAMNEAQNLPYVFRTLPEWIHEVVLVDGDSTDGTVEVARALRPDVKVVAQRGKGKGDALISGFAACTGDIIVMVDADGSADGQEIVSYVSALVSGADFAKGSRFANGGGTDDMTAIRKLGNRVLCAVVNAKFGARYTDLCYGYNAFWRHCLDEITLDCTGFEVETLMNIRVVKAGLKVQEIPSHEYDRIHGVSNLRAVRDGLRVLKVILRERGVPRSTRRRPVALRISVPAGPRGEAS
;
A
#
# COMPACT_ATOMS: atom_id res chain seq x y z
N MET A 1 6.46 66.41 -44.08
CA MET A 1 5.79 65.63 -43.06
C MET A 1 6.52 64.29 -42.97
N GLY A 2 7.45 64.23 -42.00
CA GLY A 2 8.42 63.15 -41.87
C GLY A 2 7.82 61.89 -41.19
N ARG A 3 8.09 60.72 -41.77
CA ARG A 3 8.03 59.44 -41.09
C ARG A 3 9.40 59.15 -40.52
N GLN A 4 9.42 59.03 -39.17
CA GLN A 4 10.62 58.54 -38.46
C GLN A 4 10.65 56.99 -38.57
N ASP A 5 11.71 56.47 -39.19
CA ASP A 5 12.11 55.08 -39.14
C ASP A 5 12.65 54.74 -37.75
N ILE A 6 11.95 53.84 -37.05
CA ILE A 6 12.45 53.27 -35.80
C ILE A 6 13.24 52.00 -36.19
N GLY A 7 14.57 52.12 -36.07
CA GLY A 7 15.50 51.02 -36.32
C GLY A 7 15.21 49.79 -35.43
N ARG A 8 15.03 48.62 -36.04
CA ARG A 8 15.06 47.31 -35.38
C ARG A 8 16.52 47.04 -34.99
N GLN A 9 16.79 47.05 -33.69
CA GLN A 9 18.01 46.47 -33.14
C GLN A 9 17.85 44.94 -33.13
N ASP A 10 18.62 44.27 -33.97
CA ASP A 10 18.84 42.84 -33.93
C ASP A 10 19.63 42.49 -32.65
N ILE A 11 18.91 41.97 -31.66
CA ILE A 11 19.55 41.36 -30.50
C ILE A 11 19.95 39.94 -30.92
N GLY A 12 21.21 39.79 -31.31
CA GLY A 12 21.84 38.50 -31.59
C GLY A 12 21.74 37.60 -30.36
N ARG A 13 20.80 36.67 -30.34
CA ARG A 13 20.81 35.54 -29.43
C ARG A 13 21.97 34.64 -29.81
N GLN A 14 23.11 34.80 -29.12
CA GLN A 14 24.15 33.78 -29.13
C GLN A 14 23.49 32.45 -28.67
N GLY A 15 23.53 31.46 -29.54
CA GLY A 15 23.05 30.12 -29.25
C GLY A 15 23.90 29.51 -28.13
N GLN A 16 23.43 29.63 -26.90
CA GLN A 16 23.86 28.73 -25.83
C GLN A 16 23.24 27.36 -26.14
N GLU A 17 24.07 26.45 -26.65
CA GLU A 17 23.73 25.03 -26.67
C GLU A 17 23.40 24.61 -25.24
N LEU A 18 22.15 24.24 -25.00
CA LEU A 18 21.76 23.61 -23.75
C LEU A 18 22.63 22.37 -23.57
N PRO A 19 23.22 22.13 -22.39
CA PRO A 19 24.00 20.94 -22.16
C PRO A 19 23.12 19.72 -22.46
N ALA A 20 23.66 18.81 -23.29
CA ALA A 20 22.98 17.59 -23.65
C ALA A 20 22.45 16.90 -22.39
N TYR A 21 21.16 16.62 -22.35
CA TYR A 21 20.53 15.84 -21.29
C TYR A 21 21.27 14.50 -21.18
N ARG A 22 22.05 14.33 -20.12
CA ARG A 22 22.60 13.04 -19.75
C ARG A 22 21.53 12.35 -18.91
N PRO A 23 20.92 11.27 -19.39
CA PRO A 23 20.04 10.50 -18.52
C PRO A 23 20.89 10.08 -17.31
N ILE A 24 20.38 10.39 -16.11
CA ILE A 24 20.96 9.88 -14.87
C ILE A 24 20.99 8.37 -15.05
N SER A 25 22.20 7.81 -15.09
CA SER A 25 22.39 6.39 -15.32
C SER A 25 21.50 5.65 -14.31
N SER A 26 20.75 4.65 -14.77
CA SER A 26 19.75 3.87 -14.07
C SER A 26 20.27 3.08 -12.84
N HIS A 27 21.48 3.36 -12.40
CA HIS A 27 22.18 2.62 -11.34
C HIS A 27 22.01 3.18 -9.92
N LEU A 28 21.15 4.18 -9.68
CA LEU A 28 21.03 4.82 -8.35
C LEU A 28 19.60 4.92 -7.80
N ALA A 29 18.61 4.31 -8.41
CA ALA A 29 17.36 4.06 -7.71
C ALA A 29 17.46 2.70 -7.01
N ILE A 30 18.10 2.63 -5.85
CA ILE A 30 17.90 1.50 -4.93
C ILE A 30 16.48 1.64 -4.42
N THR A 31 15.53 1.21 -5.24
CA THR A 31 14.16 1.05 -4.78
C THR A 31 14.16 -0.14 -3.83
N PRO A 32 13.70 0.02 -2.59
CA PRO A 32 13.61 -1.11 -1.67
C PRO A 32 12.83 -2.25 -2.31
N PRO A 33 13.25 -3.52 -2.15
CA PRO A 33 12.51 -4.65 -2.70
C PRO A 33 11.09 -4.69 -2.13
N VAL A 34 10.10 -4.79 -3.03
CA VAL A 34 8.67 -4.74 -2.70
C VAL A 34 8.04 -6.11 -2.90
N SER A 35 7.44 -6.66 -1.84
CA SER A 35 6.59 -7.85 -1.88
C SER A 35 5.13 -7.44 -1.97
N VAL A 36 4.39 -7.98 -2.95
CA VAL A 36 2.95 -7.79 -3.06
C VAL A 36 2.23 -9.04 -2.55
N VAL A 37 1.41 -8.91 -1.52
CA VAL A 37 0.61 -9.98 -0.93
C VAL A 37 -0.82 -9.90 -1.46
N ILE A 38 -1.29 -10.99 -2.05
CA ILE A 38 -2.61 -11.10 -2.65
C ILE A 38 -3.33 -12.29 -2.02
N PRO A 39 -4.21 -12.06 -1.02
CA PRO A 39 -5.07 -13.11 -0.50
C PRO A 39 -6.17 -13.44 -1.53
N ALA A 40 -6.27 -14.70 -1.94
CA ALA A 40 -7.21 -15.15 -2.96
C ALA A 40 -8.01 -16.37 -2.50
N MET A 41 -9.30 -16.40 -2.83
CA MET A 41 -10.17 -17.55 -2.66
C MET A 41 -11.21 -17.55 -3.77
N ASN A 42 -11.04 -18.45 -4.75
CA ASN A 42 -11.86 -18.55 -5.96
C ASN A 42 -11.88 -17.24 -6.78
N GLU A 43 -10.68 -16.79 -7.18
CA GLU A 43 -10.46 -15.53 -7.91
C GLU A 43 -9.81 -15.76 -9.30
N ALA A 44 -9.90 -16.97 -9.87
CA ALA A 44 -9.26 -17.32 -11.14
C ALA A 44 -9.61 -16.33 -12.27
N GLN A 45 -10.85 -15.83 -12.33
CA GLN A 45 -11.31 -14.89 -13.35
C GLN A 45 -10.79 -13.47 -13.12
N ASN A 46 -10.46 -13.09 -11.89
CA ASN A 46 -10.02 -11.74 -11.52
C ASN A 46 -8.50 -11.57 -11.61
N LEU A 47 -7.71 -12.60 -11.35
CA LEU A 47 -6.24 -12.54 -11.33
C LEU A 47 -5.61 -11.94 -12.62
N PRO A 48 -6.11 -12.20 -13.84
CA PRO A 48 -5.56 -11.58 -15.05
C PRO A 48 -5.60 -10.04 -15.00
N TYR A 49 -6.64 -9.47 -14.41
CA TYR A 49 -6.78 -8.02 -14.26
C TYR A 49 -5.84 -7.48 -13.18
N VAL A 50 -5.75 -8.16 -12.04
CA VAL A 50 -4.84 -7.78 -10.95
C VAL A 50 -3.39 -7.81 -11.43
N PHE A 51 -2.93 -8.93 -12.00
CA PHE A 51 -1.52 -9.10 -12.38
C PHE A 51 -1.09 -8.14 -13.49
N ARG A 52 -2.00 -7.79 -14.43
CA ARG A 52 -1.73 -6.84 -15.51
C ARG A 52 -1.43 -5.43 -15.01
N THR A 53 -2.00 -5.03 -13.85
CA THR A 53 -1.79 -3.69 -13.29
C THR A 53 -0.55 -3.61 -12.41
N LEU A 54 0.02 -4.75 -11.97
CA LEU A 54 1.22 -4.73 -11.12
C LEU A 54 2.43 -4.17 -11.89
N PRO A 55 3.19 -3.24 -11.29
CA PRO A 55 4.43 -2.75 -11.89
C PRO A 55 5.46 -3.86 -12.12
N GLU A 56 6.22 -3.78 -13.22
CA GLU A 56 7.24 -4.78 -13.56
C GLU A 56 8.41 -4.86 -12.55
N TRP A 57 8.68 -3.77 -11.84
CA TRP A 57 9.77 -3.69 -10.87
C TRP A 57 9.45 -4.33 -9.50
N ILE A 58 8.27 -4.91 -9.31
CA ILE A 58 7.93 -5.64 -8.08
C ILE A 58 8.90 -6.81 -7.88
N HIS A 59 9.49 -6.86 -6.67
CA HIS A 59 10.47 -7.90 -6.32
C HIS A 59 9.84 -9.31 -6.30
N GLU A 60 8.67 -9.45 -5.68
CA GLU A 60 7.93 -10.72 -5.65
C GLU A 60 6.42 -10.49 -5.49
N VAL A 61 5.65 -11.46 -5.97
CA VAL A 61 4.21 -11.56 -5.69
C VAL A 61 3.97 -12.82 -4.87
N VAL A 62 3.33 -12.66 -3.72
CA VAL A 62 2.94 -13.73 -2.81
C VAL A 62 1.42 -13.89 -2.89
N LEU A 63 0.97 -14.90 -3.62
CA LEU A 63 -0.44 -15.30 -3.66
C LEU A 63 -0.72 -16.22 -2.47
N VAL A 64 -1.67 -15.83 -1.61
CA VAL A 64 -2.09 -16.68 -0.49
C VAL A 64 -3.41 -17.32 -0.84
N ASP A 65 -3.37 -18.61 -1.13
CA ASP A 65 -4.54 -19.37 -1.53
C ASP A 65 -5.36 -19.87 -0.34
N GLY A 66 -6.63 -19.48 -0.33
CA GLY A 66 -7.61 -19.83 0.69
C GLY A 66 -8.37 -21.12 0.43
N ASP A 67 -7.72 -22.14 -0.15
CA ASP A 67 -8.32 -23.42 -0.55
C ASP A 67 -9.27 -23.26 -1.74
N SER A 68 -8.79 -22.62 -2.81
CA SER A 68 -9.55 -22.37 -4.04
C SER A 68 -9.81 -23.65 -4.82
N THR A 69 -10.98 -23.72 -5.45
CA THR A 69 -11.45 -24.89 -6.23
C THR A 69 -11.71 -24.56 -7.71
N ASP A 70 -11.46 -23.33 -8.12
CA ASP A 70 -11.78 -22.79 -9.46
C ASP A 70 -10.57 -22.68 -10.40
N GLY A 71 -9.39 -23.18 -9.99
CA GLY A 71 -8.15 -23.04 -10.76
C GLY A 71 -7.38 -21.74 -10.50
N THR A 72 -7.67 -21.02 -9.41
CA THR A 72 -6.98 -19.77 -9.03
C THR A 72 -5.44 -19.93 -9.06
N VAL A 73 -4.90 -21.00 -8.48
CA VAL A 73 -3.46 -21.25 -8.38
C VAL A 73 -2.84 -21.52 -9.75
N GLU A 74 -3.51 -22.32 -10.56
CA GLU A 74 -3.07 -22.64 -11.94
C GLU A 74 -3.02 -21.37 -12.80
N VAL A 75 -4.06 -20.56 -12.73
CA VAL A 75 -4.10 -19.26 -13.45
C VAL A 75 -2.97 -18.33 -12.98
N ALA A 76 -2.76 -18.23 -11.67
CA ALA A 76 -1.68 -17.39 -11.14
C ALA A 76 -0.30 -17.81 -11.67
N ARG A 77 0.01 -19.11 -11.68
CA ARG A 77 1.27 -19.65 -12.20
C ARG A 77 1.41 -19.49 -13.72
N ALA A 78 0.31 -19.57 -14.45
CA ALA A 78 0.33 -19.35 -15.90
C ALA A 78 0.61 -17.89 -16.26
N LEU A 79 0.05 -16.94 -15.48
CA LEU A 79 0.24 -15.50 -15.69
C LEU A 79 1.61 -15.00 -15.20
N ARG A 80 2.08 -15.54 -14.09
CA ARG A 80 3.34 -15.17 -13.47
C ARG A 80 4.05 -16.42 -12.92
N PRO A 81 4.94 -17.05 -13.71
CA PRO A 81 5.62 -18.30 -13.34
C PRO A 81 6.45 -18.21 -12.05
N ASP A 82 6.93 -17.00 -11.71
CA ASP A 82 7.70 -16.70 -10.49
C ASP A 82 6.80 -16.39 -9.26
N VAL A 83 5.46 -16.44 -9.40
CA VAL A 83 4.56 -16.20 -8.27
C VAL A 83 4.79 -17.19 -7.14
N LYS A 84 4.97 -16.67 -5.94
CA LYS A 84 5.10 -17.48 -4.74
C LYS A 84 3.71 -17.83 -4.20
N VAL A 85 3.31 -19.07 -4.35
CA VAL A 85 2.01 -19.55 -3.84
C VAL A 85 2.19 -20.07 -2.42
N VAL A 86 1.38 -19.55 -1.50
CA VAL A 86 1.36 -19.94 -0.09
C VAL A 86 -0.05 -20.46 0.22
N ALA A 87 -0.13 -21.67 0.76
CA ALA A 87 -1.39 -22.18 1.27
C ALA A 87 -1.74 -21.49 2.60
N GLN A 88 -2.97 -21.00 2.73
CA GLN A 88 -3.48 -20.45 3.97
C GLN A 88 -3.53 -21.54 5.05
N ARG A 89 -3.10 -21.23 6.28
CA ARG A 89 -3.05 -22.22 7.37
C ARG A 89 -4.40 -22.40 8.06
N GLY A 90 -5.15 -21.33 8.23
CA GLY A 90 -6.44 -21.30 8.91
C GLY A 90 -7.58 -20.86 7.99
N LYS A 91 -8.39 -19.90 8.42
CA LYS A 91 -9.54 -19.41 7.63
C LYS A 91 -9.69 -17.89 7.73
N GLY A 92 -10.12 -17.27 6.62
CA GLY A 92 -10.47 -15.86 6.52
C GLY A 92 -9.30 -14.97 6.14
N LYS A 93 -9.61 -13.72 5.74
CA LYS A 93 -8.65 -12.77 5.15
C LYS A 93 -7.47 -12.47 6.08
N GLY A 94 -7.73 -12.33 7.39
CA GLY A 94 -6.67 -12.02 8.35
C GLY A 94 -5.61 -13.12 8.44
N ASP A 95 -6.02 -14.39 8.49
CA ASP A 95 -5.10 -15.52 8.50
C ASP A 95 -4.31 -15.62 7.18
N ALA A 96 -4.98 -15.37 6.04
CA ALA A 96 -4.31 -15.33 4.74
C ALA A 96 -3.23 -14.25 4.71
N LEU A 97 -3.54 -13.03 5.14
CA LEU A 97 -2.56 -11.94 5.18
C LEU A 97 -1.38 -12.24 6.12
N ILE A 98 -1.62 -12.79 7.30
CA ILE A 98 -0.55 -13.18 8.24
C ILE A 98 0.36 -14.24 7.60
N SER A 99 -0.22 -15.23 6.91
CA SER A 99 0.55 -16.27 6.18
C SER A 99 1.38 -15.66 5.06
N GLY A 100 0.81 -14.70 4.32
CA GLY A 100 1.48 -13.98 3.25
C GLY A 100 2.63 -13.12 3.76
N PHE A 101 2.42 -12.34 4.83
CA PHE A 101 3.45 -11.50 5.42
C PHE A 101 4.66 -12.31 5.90
N ALA A 102 4.42 -13.48 6.50
CA ALA A 102 5.48 -14.37 6.93
C ALA A 102 6.30 -14.95 5.77
N ALA A 103 5.74 -14.97 4.56
CA ALA A 103 6.41 -15.48 3.37
C ALA A 103 7.17 -14.39 2.59
N CYS A 104 6.94 -13.10 2.87
CA CYS A 104 7.59 -11.98 2.19
C CYS A 104 9.08 -11.88 2.49
N THR A 105 9.87 -11.56 1.44
CA THR A 105 11.31 -11.32 1.54
C THR A 105 11.68 -9.85 1.31
N GLY A 106 10.80 -9.06 0.68
CA GLY A 106 11.02 -7.64 0.42
C GLY A 106 11.03 -6.79 1.69
N ASP A 107 11.58 -5.60 1.60
CA ASP A 107 11.65 -4.62 2.69
C ASP A 107 10.32 -3.87 2.87
N ILE A 108 9.57 -3.73 1.78
CA ILE A 108 8.22 -3.16 1.77
C ILE A 108 7.23 -4.27 1.43
N ILE A 109 6.12 -4.30 2.16
CA ILE A 109 5.00 -5.21 1.91
C ILE A 109 3.81 -4.36 1.46
N VAL A 110 3.20 -4.76 0.35
CA VAL A 110 1.97 -4.16 -0.19
C VAL A 110 0.86 -5.20 -0.15
N MET A 111 -0.30 -4.83 0.35
CA MET A 111 -1.51 -5.66 0.37
C MET A 111 -2.42 -5.23 -0.77
N VAL A 112 -2.81 -6.15 -1.65
CA VAL A 112 -3.76 -5.92 -2.75
C VAL A 112 -4.80 -7.03 -2.76
N ASP A 113 -6.08 -6.68 -2.87
CA ASP A 113 -7.15 -7.67 -2.99
C ASP A 113 -7.15 -8.32 -4.38
N ALA A 114 -7.57 -9.59 -4.45
CA ALA A 114 -7.54 -10.40 -5.67
C ALA A 114 -8.72 -10.16 -6.62
N ASP A 115 -9.64 -9.26 -6.29
CA ASP A 115 -10.92 -9.07 -6.98
C ASP A 115 -10.89 -8.05 -8.14
N GLY A 116 -9.73 -7.43 -8.36
CA GLY A 116 -9.54 -6.45 -9.42
C GLY A 116 -10.11 -5.06 -9.12
N SER A 117 -10.56 -4.81 -7.89
CA SER A 117 -11.09 -3.49 -7.49
C SER A 117 -10.00 -2.43 -7.23
N ALA A 118 -8.74 -2.83 -7.09
CA ALA A 118 -7.61 -1.94 -6.87
C ALA A 118 -6.69 -1.88 -8.10
N ASP A 119 -6.21 -0.68 -8.45
CA ASP A 119 -5.21 -0.51 -9.50
C ASP A 119 -3.80 -0.73 -8.93
N GLY A 120 -3.10 -1.76 -9.41
CA GLY A 120 -1.72 -2.04 -9.02
C GLY A 120 -0.73 -0.91 -9.33
N GLN A 121 -1.02 -0.02 -10.28
CA GLN A 121 -0.17 1.13 -10.59
C GLN A 121 -0.12 2.15 -9.43
N GLU A 122 -1.11 2.18 -8.56
CA GLU A 122 -1.10 3.05 -7.37
C GLU A 122 0.01 2.66 -6.38
N ILE A 123 0.60 1.45 -6.45
CA ILE A 123 1.73 1.00 -5.61
C ILE A 123 2.85 2.04 -5.58
N VAL A 124 3.10 2.73 -6.69
CA VAL A 124 4.13 3.78 -6.79
C VAL A 124 3.90 4.87 -5.73
N SER A 125 2.65 5.29 -5.53
CA SER A 125 2.30 6.33 -4.55
C SER A 125 2.51 5.87 -3.11
N TYR A 126 2.18 4.61 -2.81
CA TYR A 126 2.39 4.01 -1.50
C TYR A 126 3.89 3.89 -1.18
N VAL A 127 4.67 3.35 -2.12
CA VAL A 127 6.13 3.21 -1.96
C VAL A 127 6.79 4.59 -1.82
N SER A 128 6.36 5.58 -2.60
CA SER A 128 6.86 6.95 -2.50
C SER A 128 6.63 7.55 -1.11
N ALA A 129 5.46 7.32 -0.50
CA ALA A 129 5.17 7.79 0.85
C ALA A 129 6.07 7.12 1.91
N LEU A 130 6.32 5.82 1.77
CA LEU A 130 7.19 5.06 2.68
C LEU A 130 8.64 5.53 2.58
N VAL A 131 9.17 5.68 1.37
CA VAL A 131 10.53 6.19 1.13
C VAL A 131 10.67 7.64 1.60
N SER A 132 9.60 8.43 1.55
CA SER A 132 9.55 9.80 2.06
C SER A 132 9.42 9.89 3.59
N GLY A 133 9.41 8.76 4.30
CA GLY A 133 9.53 8.70 5.75
C GLY A 133 8.27 8.32 6.52
N ALA A 134 7.23 7.80 5.85
CA ALA A 134 6.14 7.08 6.50
C ALA A 134 6.60 5.65 6.87
N ASP A 135 6.03 5.09 7.93
CA ASP A 135 6.22 3.67 8.28
C ASP A 135 5.10 2.82 7.68
N PHE A 136 3.90 3.40 7.58
CA PHE A 136 2.70 2.77 7.09
C PHE A 136 1.94 3.71 6.13
N ALA A 137 1.75 3.31 4.89
CA ALA A 137 0.98 3.99 3.86
C ALA A 137 -0.41 3.33 3.78
N LYS A 138 -1.44 4.06 4.21
CA LYS A 138 -2.83 3.60 4.30
C LYS A 138 -3.63 4.12 3.13
N GLY A 139 -4.18 3.23 2.29
CA GLY A 139 -5.09 3.64 1.22
C GLY A 139 -6.38 4.22 1.76
N SER A 140 -6.86 5.30 1.18
CA SER A 140 -8.11 5.92 1.55
C SER A 140 -8.94 6.32 0.34
N ARG A 141 -10.17 5.82 0.28
CA ARG A 141 -11.18 6.18 -0.72
C ARG A 141 -11.81 7.56 -0.44
N PHE A 142 -11.58 8.10 0.74
CA PHE A 142 -12.14 9.37 1.22
C PHE A 142 -11.11 10.48 1.39
N ALA A 143 -9.82 10.19 1.19
CA ALA A 143 -8.81 11.23 1.06
C ALA A 143 -9.03 12.05 -0.22
N ASN A 144 -8.56 13.31 -0.22
CA ASN A 144 -8.71 14.17 -1.39
C ASN A 144 -8.00 13.56 -2.61
N GLY A 145 -8.75 13.24 -3.66
CA GLY A 145 -8.30 12.53 -4.85
C GLY A 145 -8.59 11.03 -4.85
N GLY A 146 -9.11 10.46 -3.75
CA GLY A 146 -9.60 9.08 -3.70
C GLY A 146 -11.06 8.96 -4.15
N GLY A 147 -11.53 7.71 -4.31
CA GLY A 147 -12.91 7.44 -4.73
C GLY A 147 -13.31 5.98 -4.51
N THR A 148 -14.60 5.69 -4.71
CA THR A 148 -15.12 4.32 -4.70
C THR A 148 -16.39 4.22 -5.53
N ASP A 149 -16.45 3.23 -6.40
CA ASP A 149 -17.62 2.89 -7.21
C ASP A 149 -18.50 1.84 -6.50
N ASP A 150 -17.91 0.95 -5.69
CA ASP A 150 -18.60 -0.20 -5.04
C ASP A 150 -19.25 0.13 -3.69
N MET A 151 -19.12 1.31 -3.12
CA MET A 151 -19.55 1.55 -1.74
C MET A 151 -20.95 2.10 -1.58
N THR A 152 -21.85 1.35 -0.95
CA THR A 152 -23.21 1.80 -0.60
C THR A 152 -23.20 2.91 0.45
N ALA A 153 -24.28 3.72 0.50
CA ALA A 153 -24.44 4.80 1.49
C ALA A 153 -24.34 4.29 2.94
N ILE A 154 -24.87 3.09 3.21
CA ILE A 154 -24.81 2.46 4.55
C ILE A 154 -23.36 2.12 4.91
N ARG A 155 -22.59 1.53 3.97
CA ARG A 155 -21.15 1.24 4.19
C ARG A 155 -20.36 2.53 4.39
N LYS A 156 -20.65 3.60 3.63
CA LYS A 156 -20.02 4.93 3.81
C LYS A 156 -20.28 5.50 5.20
N LEU A 157 -21.53 5.46 5.66
CA LEU A 157 -21.91 5.93 7.00
C LEU A 157 -21.23 5.08 8.08
N GLY A 158 -21.24 3.73 7.95
CA GLY A 158 -20.58 2.81 8.87
C GLY A 158 -19.09 3.11 9.00
N ASN A 159 -18.39 3.28 7.87
CA ASN A 159 -16.97 3.62 7.86
C ASN A 159 -16.70 4.96 8.58
N ARG A 160 -17.51 5.99 8.34
CA ARG A 160 -17.38 7.30 9.04
C ARG A 160 -17.52 7.16 10.56
N VAL A 161 -18.51 6.39 11.01
CA VAL A 161 -18.72 6.15 12.44
C VAL A 161 -17.53 5.42 13.05
N LEU A 162 -17.07 4.35 12.40
CA LEU A 162 -15.91 3.57 12.86
C LEU A 162 -14.62 4.42 12.88
N CYS A 163 -14.38 5.24 11.85
CA CYS A 163 -13.27 6.19 11.83
C CYS A 163 -13.36 7.18 12.99
N ALA A 164 -14.53 7.76 13.25
CA ALA A 164 -14.72 8.71 14.35
C ALA A 164 -14.39 8.07 15.71
N VAL A 165 -14.83 6.82 15.95
CA VAL A 165 -14.53 6.08 17.18
C VAL A 165 -13.03 5.80 17.31
N VAL A 166 -12.36 5.32 16.25
CA VAL A 166 -10.93 5.04 16.26
C VAL A 166 -10.13 6.32 16.48
N ASN A 167 -10.46 7.39 15.74
CA ASN A 167 -9.77 8.67 15.85
C ASN A 167 -9.89 9.26 17.26
N ALA A 168 -11.09 9.22 17.86
CA ALA A 168 -11.31 9.70 19.23
C ALA A 168 -10.57 8.84 20.26
N LYS A 169 -10.61 7.51 20.13
CA LYS A 169 -10.06 6.58 21.12
C LYS A 169 -8.54 6.46 21.08
N PHE A 170 -7.95 6.50 19.89
CA PHE A 170 -6.51 6.24 19.68
C PHE A 170 -5.72 7.48 19.26
N GLY A 171 -6.38 8.62 19.02
CA GLY A 171 -5.73 9.85 18.54
C GLY A 171 -5.26 9.77 17.09
N ALA A 172 -5.87 8.89 16.30
CA ALA A 172 -5.63 8.75 14.88
C ALA A 172 -6.31 9.87 14.07
N ARG A 173 -6.07 9.90 12.75
CA ARG A 173 -6.70 10.84 11.82
C ARG A 173 -7.15 10.14 10.54
N TYR A 174 -7.67 8.92 10.66
CA TYR A 174 -8.14 8.13 9.54
C TYR A 174 -9.40 8.72 8.89
N THR A 175 -9.43 8.75 7.57
CA THR A 175 -10.63 9.06 6.77
C THR A 175 -11.28 7.78 6.24
N ASP A 176 -10.50 6.69 6.14
CA ASP A 176 -10.97 5.36 5.76
C ASP A 176 -10.36 4.30 6.68
N LEU A 177 -11.17 3.40 7.23
CA LEU A 177 -10.71 2.37 8.17
C LEU A 177 -10.71 0.97 7.56
N CYS A 178 -11.62 0.70 6.62
CA CYS A 178 -11.94 -0.64 6.15
C CYS A 178 -11.45 -0.93 4.73
N TYR A 179 -10.53 -0.15 4.19
CA TYR A 179 -9.96 -0.39 2.87
C TYR A 179 -8.69 -1.24 2.96
N GLY A 180 -8.62 -2.29 2.13
CA GLY A 180 -7.60 -3.31 2.19
C GLY A 180 -6.28 -2.96 1.53
N TYR A 181 -6.23 -1.92 0.67
CA TYR A 181 -5.02 -1.51 -0.02
C TYR A 181 -4.11 -0.71 0.89
N ASN A 182 -3.03 -1.31 1.37
CA ASN A 182 -2.07 -0.70 2.28
C ASN A 182 -0.65 -1.15 1.93
N ALA A 183 0.34 -0.33 2.27
CA ALA A 183 1.75 -0.70 2.19
C ALA A 183 2.50 -0.28 3.46
N PHE A 184 3.52 -1.02 3.84
CA PHE A 184 4.29 -0.72 5.03
C PHE A 184 5.69 -1.33 4.96
N TRP A 185 6.61 -0.76 5.73
CA TRP A 185 7.92 -1.37 5.93
C TRP A 185 7.79 -2.68 6.71
N ARG A 186 8.48 -3.74 6.29
CA ARG A 186 8.40 -5.06 6.92
C ARG A 186 8.67 -5.04 8.42
N HIS A 187 9.56 -4.14 8.89
CA HIS A 187 9.83 -3.99 10.33
C HIS A 187 8.60 -3.57 11.16
N CYS A 188 7.55 -3.05 10.54
CA CYS A 188 6.30 -2.77 11.26
C CYS A 188 5.69 -4.04 11.88
N LEU A 189 5.95 -5.21 11.29
CA LEU A 189 5.47 -6.50 11.82
C LEU A 189 6.17 -6.89 13.14
N ASP A 190 7.35 -6.35 13.41
CA ASP A 190 8.05 -6.55 14.68
C ASP A 190 7.42 -5.71 15.82
N GLU A 191 6.75 -4.61 15.45
CA GLU A 191 6.13 -3.67 16.39
C GLU A 191 4.64 -3.97 16.66
N ILE A 192 3.98 -4.73 15.77
CA ILE A 192 2.56 -5.06 15.88
C ILE A 192 2.33 -6.56 15.81
N THR A 193 1.44 -7.07 16.66
CA THR A 193 0.98 -8.47 16.57
C THR A 193 -0.38 -8.50 15.87
N LEU A 194 -0.61 -9.46 14.99
CA LEU A 194 -1.89 -9.68 14.34
C LEU A 194 -2.49 -10.99 14.85
N ASP A 195 -3.64 -10.90 15.53
CA ASP A 195 -4.32 -12.02 16.21
C ASP A 195 -5.80 -12.11 15.83
N CYS A 196 -6.13 -11.76 14.60
CA CYS A 196 -7.47 -11.84 14.03
C CYS A 196 -7.45 -12.62 12.71
N THR A 197 -8.58 -13.20 12.35
CA THR A 197 -8.69 -14.10 11.21
C THR A 197 -9.58 -13.57 10.07
N GLY A 198 -10.43 -12.57 10.33
CA GLY A 198 -11.43 -12.09 9.37
C GLY A 198 -11.07 -10.73 8.76
N PHE A 199 -12.11 -10.05 8.24
CA PHE A 199 -12.01 -8.73 7.62
C PHE A 199 -11.68 -7.59 8.61
N GLU A 200 -11.68 -7.87 9.90
CA GLU A 200 -11.25 -6.91 10.92
C GLU A 200 -9.75 -6.66 10.94
N VAL A 201 -8.97 -7.40 10.15
CA VAL A 201 -7.50 -7.33 10.12
C VAL A 201 -6.99 -5.94 9.76
N GLU A 202 -7.56 -5.29 8.76
CA GLU A 202 -7.16 -3.94 8.35
C GLU A 202 -7.38 -2.93 9.49
N THR A 203 -8.53 -3.02 10.15
CA THR A 203 -8.82 -2.15 11.31
C THR A 203 -7.86 -2.42 12.46
N LEU A 204 -7.55 -3.68 12.75
CA LEU A 204 -6.60 -4.05 13.79
C LEU A 204 -5.20 -3.52 13.48
N MET A 205 -4.74 -3.67 12.24
CA MET A 205 -3.46 -3.11 11.79
C MET A 205 -3.45 -1.59 11.98
N ASN A 206 -4.47 -0.87 11.48
CA ASN A 206 -4.59 0.57 11.60
C ASN A 206 -4.53 1.05 13.05
N ILE A 207 -5.17 0.35 13.98
CA ILE A 207 -5.12 0.68 15.41
C ILE A 207 -3.73 0.41 15.97
N ARG A 208 -3.13 -0.74 15.67
CA ARG A 208 -1.86 -1.16 16.30
C ARG A 208 -0.67 -0.37 15.78
N VAL A 209 -0.64 0.05 14.51
CA VAL A 209 0.41 0.94 14.01
C VAL A 209 0.38 2.31 14.70
N VAL A 210 -0.80 2.88 14.97
CA VAL A 210 -0.93 4.11 15.74
C VAL A 210 -0.50 3.91 17.20
N LYS A 211 -0.87 2.78 17.81
CA LYS A 211 -0.47 2.45 19.19
C LYS A 211 1.03 2.24 19.32
N ALA A 212 1.68 1.68 18.32
CA ALA A 212 3.13 1.53 18.25
C ALA A 212 3.86 2.87 18.02
N GLY A 213 3.13 3.94 17.68
CA GLY A 213 3.71 5.26 17.40
C GLY A 213 4.36 5.35 16.03
N LEU A 214 4.01 4.44 15.11
CA LEU A 214 4.46 4.44 13.73
C LEU A 214 3.83 5.61 12.96
N LYS A 215 4.58 6.16 11.99
CA LYS A 215 4.12 7.26 11.14
C LYS A 215 3.20 6.73 10.05
N VAL A 216 1.92 7.09 10.13
CA VAL A 216 0.93 6.74 9.11
C VAL A 216 0.72 7.89 8.16
N GLN A 217 0.68 7.59 6.85
CA GLN A 217 0.26 8.50 5.80
C GLN A 217 -0.91 7.90 5.03
N GLU A 218 -2.02 8.63 4.90
CA GLU A 218 -3.11 8.20 4.01
C GLU A 218 -2.78 8.57 2.57
N ILE A 219 -3.02 7.60 1.67
CA ILE A 219 -2.80 7.71 0.23
C ILE A 219 -4.16 7.70 -0.45
N PRO A 220 -4.49 8.73 -1.26
CA PRO A 220 -5.68 8.68 -2.09
C PRO A 220 -5.64 7.46 -2.99
N SER A 221 -6.72 6.69 -3.00
CA SER A 221 -6.86 5.48 -3.81
C SER A 221 -8.28 5.36 -4.32
N HIS A 222 -8.45 4.81 -5.53
CA HIS A 222 -9.77 4.59 -6.11
C HIS A 222 -10.12 3.09 -6.07
N GLU A 223 -11.25 2.77 -5.45
CA GLU A 223 -11.81 1.41 -5.46
C GLU A 223 -12.83 1.31 -6.58
N TYR A 224 -12.51 0.52 -7.60
CA TYR A 224 -13.41 0.18 -8.70
C TYR A 224 -14.38 -0.92 -8.30
N ASP A 225 -15.42 -1.11 -9.10
CA ASP A 225 -16.28 -2.28 -8.93
C ASP A 225 -15.47 -3.58 -9.10
N ARG A 226 -15.78 -4.59 -8.28
CA ARG A 226 -15.29 -5.96 -8.47
C ARG A 226 -15.62 -6.42 -9.88
N ILE A 227 -14.65 -7.04 -10.58
CA ILE A 227 -14.82 -7.40 -11.99
C ILE A 227 -15.70 -8.65 -12.12
N HIS A 228 -15.41 -9.70 -11.35
CA HIS A 228 -16.18 -10.95 -11.39
C HIS A 228 -16.53 -11.42 -9.98
N GLY A 229 -17.67 -12.17 -9.88
CA GLY A 229 -18.12 -12.76 -8.63
C GLY A 229 -18.84 -11.80 -7.70
N VAL A 230 -19.05 -12.22 -6.46
CA VAL A 230 -19.74 -11.44 -5.42
C VAL A 230 -18.86 -11.32 -4.19
N SER A 231 -18.98 -10.19 -3.49
CA SER A 231 -18.21 -9.95 -2.27
C SER A 231 -18.61 -10.91 -1.15
N ASN A 232 -17.62 -11.51 -0.51
CA ASN A 232 -17.81 -12.34 0.69
C ASN A 232 -18.07 -11.51 1.96
N LEU A 233 -17.93 -10.18 1.88
CA LEU A 233 -18.11 -9.25 3.00
C LEU A 233 -19.60 -9.11 3.34
N ARG A 234 -19.94 -9.37 4.60
CA ARG A 234 -21.29 -9.16 5.16
C ARG A 234 -21.28 -7.90 6.02
N ALA A 235 -21.74 -6.78 5.47
CA ALA A 235 -21.60 -5.44 6.05
C ALA A 235 -21.95 -5.34 7.55
N VAL A 236 -23.07 -5.92 7.98
CA VAL A 236 -23.50 -5.87 9.39
C VAL A 236 -22.64 -6.79 10.27
N ARG A 237 -22.46 -8.06 9.86
CA ARG A 237 -21.70 -9.03 10.65
C ARG A 237 -20.23 -8.63 10.81
N ASP A 238 -19.62 -8.21 9.71
CA ASP A 238 -18.20 -7.88 9.72
C ASP A 238 -17.98 -6.48 10.33
N GLY A 239 -18.93 -5.54 10.16
CA GLY A 239 -18.95 -4.27 10.88
C GLY A 239 -19.02 -4.43 12.40
N LEU A 240 -19.80 -5.40 12.91
CA LEU A 240 -19.82 -5.74 14.35
C LEU A 240 -18.51 -6.35 14.82
N ARG A 241 -17.84 -7.18 13.99
CA ARG A 241 -16.51 -7.70 14.32
C ARG A 241 -15.47 -6.57 14.41
N VAL A 242 -15.50 -5.65 13.44
CA VAL A 242 -14.64 -4.45 13.45
C VAL A 242 -14.89 -3.63 14.73
N LEU A 243 -16.14 -3.35 15.07
CA LEU A 243 -16.49 -2.64 16.31
C LEU A 243 -15.99 -3.38 17.56
N LYS A 244 -16.14 -4.70 17.62
CA LYS A 244 -15.63 -5.52 18.72
C LYS A 244 -14.12 -5.40 18.89
N VAL A 245 -13.36 -5.40 17.77
CA VAL A 245 -11.90 -5.19 17.79
C VAL A 245 -11.58 -3.80 18.32
N ILE A 246 -12.24 -2.75 17.83
CA ILE A 246 -12.04 -1.37 18.32
C ILE A 246 -12.29 -1.26 19.82
N LEU A 247 -13.33 -1.91 20.33
CA LEU A 247 -13.67 -1.87 21.75
C LEU A 247 -12.68 -2.68 22.61
N ARG A 248 -12.22 -3.84 22.11
CA ARG A 248 -11.23 -4.71 22.77
C ARG A 248 -9.87 -4.03 22.95
N GLU A 249 -9.43 -3.31 21.93
CA GLU A 249 -8.15 -2.62 21.96
C GLU A 249 -8.16 -1.49 23.00
N ARG A 250 -7.19 -1.49 23.93
CA ARG A 250 -7.05 -0.44 24.93
C ARG A 250 -6.57 0.85 24.30
N GLY A 251 -7.13 1.98 24.70
CA GLY A 251 -6.67 3.29 24.23
C GLY A 251 -5.21 3.56 24.59
N VAL A 252 -4.53 4.39 23.82
CA VAL A 252 -3.14 4.80 24.09
C VAL A 252 -3.16 5.85 25.19
N PRO A 253 -2.40 5.68 26.30
CA PRO A 253 -2.16 6.76 27.24
C PRO A 253 -1.45 7.90 26.49
N ARG A 254 -1.91 9.14 26.66
CA ARG A 254 -1.37 10.33 25.97
C ARG A 254 0.14 10.61 26.23
N SER A 255 0.81 9.83 27.07
CA SER A 255 2.19 10.08 27.53
C SER A 255 3.30 9.35 26.78
N THR A 256 3.01 8.43 25.86
CA THR A 256 4.04 7.63 25.18
C THR A 256 4.18 7.97 23.70
N ARG A 257 4.50 9.23 23.37
CA ARG A 257 5.08 9.56 22.06
C ARG A 257 6.56 9.15 22.07
N ARG A 258 6.89 7.98 21.54
CA ARG A 258 8.29 7.64 21.22
C ARG A 258 8.82 8.60 20.16
N ARG A 259 10.04 9.10 20.36
CA ARG A 259 10.76 9.89 19.38
C ARG A 259 11.05 9.05 18.13
N PRO A 260 11.04 9.63 16.93
CA PRO A 260 11.37 8.87 15.72
C PRO A 260 12.78 8.29 15.84
N VAL A 261 12.91 7.00 15.56
CA VAL A 261 14.22 6.35 15.39
C VAL A 261 14.81 6.91 14.11
N ALA A 262 15.93 7.60 14.21
CA ALA A 262 16.67 8.08 13.03
C ALA A 262 17.18 6.86 12.25
N LEU A 263 16.79 6.77 10.98
CA LEU A 263 17.30 5.76 10.04
C LEU A 263 18.83 5.91 9.97
N ARG A 264 19.59 4.97 10.51
CA ARG A 264 21.04 4.90 10.28
C ARG A 264 21.24 4.23 8.91
N ILE A 265 21.42 5.02 7.88
CA ILE A 265 21.91 4.53 6.59
C ILE A 265 23.38 4.16 6.80
N SER A 266 23.67 2.87 6.90
CA SER A 266 25.04 2.38 6.86
C SER A 266 25.52 2.45 5.42
N VAL A 267 26.26 3.48 5.07
CA VAL A 267 26.97 3.53 3.79
C VAL A 267 28.14 2.51 3.90
N PRO A 268 28.20 1.49 3.03
CA PRO A 268 29.36 0.60 3.03
C PRO A 268 30.61 1.41 2.72
N ALA A 269 31.64 1.25 3.55
CA ALA A 269 32.94 1.88 3.32
C ALA A 269 33.49 1.38 1.99
N GLY A 270 33.71 2.29 1.04
CA GLY A 270 34.36 1.99 -0.22
C GLY A 270 35.75 1.37 0.01
N PRO A 271 36.26 0.57 -0.97
CA PRO A 271 37.57 -0.06 -0.84
C PRO A 271 38.65 1.01 -0.64
N ARG A 272 39.43 0.87 0.42
CA ARG A 272 40.63 1.71 0.65
C ARG A 272 41.60 1.39 -0.48
N GLY A 273 41.86 2.38 -1.34
CA GLY A 273 42.92 2.30 -2.32
C GLY A 273 44.25 2.09 -1.59
N GLU A 274 44.92 0.98 -1.88
CA GLU A 274 46.32 0.77 -1.53
C GLU A 274 47.16 1.71 -2.38
N ALA A 275 47.75 2.70 -1.72
CA ALA A 275 48.80 3.52 -2.31
C ALA A 275 50.13 2.74 -2.16
N SER A 276 50.72 2.38 -3.28
CA SER A 276 52.12 1.97 -3.42
C SER A 276 52.92 3.16 -3.93
#